data_e7697667332eccc7876f081835f9ae9a
#
_entry.id   e7697667332eccc7876f081835f9ae9a
#
_cell.length_a   1.000
_cell.length_b   1.000
_cell.length_c   1.000
_cell.angle_alpha   90.00
_cell.angle_beta   90.00
_cell.angle_gamma   90.00
#
_symmetry.space_group_name_H-M   'P 1'
#
loop_
_entity.id
_entity.type
_entity.pdbx_description
1 polymer ?
#
loop_
_entity_poly.entity_id
_entity_poly.type
_entity_poly.pdbx_seq_one_letter_code
_entity_poly.pdbx_strand_id
1 'polypeptide(L)' 'MILLPIFVSVTNKTKFMPEICRFFGIIIFLYWKDHNPPHIHFTYGDYECSISVLDRIVDGRAPAKVIAKVNEWINL' A
#
# COMPACT_ATOMS: atom_id res chain seq x y z
N MET A 1 -0.29 -11.37 -9.95
CA MET A 1 1.09 -11.00 -10.08
C MET A 1 1.24 -9.54 -10.40
N ILE A 2 2.22 -8.91 -9.84
CA ILE A 2 2.41 -7.49 -10.02
C ILE A 2 3.43 -7.23 -11.09
N LEU A 3 3.04 -6.51 -12.10
CA LEU A 3 3.93 -6.08 -13.14
C LEU A 3 4.17 -4.63 -12.96
N LEU A 4 5.25 -4.29 -12.34
CA LEU A 4 5.55 -2.90 -12.14
C LEU A 4 6.12 -2.32 -13.41
N PRO A 5 5.67 -1.16 -13.79
CA PRO A 5 6.23 -0.51 -14.96
C PRO A 5 7.60 -0.02 -14.61
N ILE A 6 8.54 -0.77 -14.94
CA ILE A 6 9.90 -0.53 -14.53
C ILE A 6 10.39 0.83 -14.94
N PHE A 7 10.01 1.22 -16.12
CA PHE A 7 10.51 2.47 -16.64
C PHE A 7 10.04 3.67 -15.82
N VAL A 8 9.02 3.49 -15.04
CA VAL A 8 8.52 4.59 -14.26
C VAL A 8 9.48 4.97 -13.15
N SER A 9 10.08 4.00 -12.54
CA SER A 9 10.93 4.27 -11.39
C SER A 9 12.22 4.94 -11.79
N VAL A 10 12.54 4.92 -13.03
CA VAL A 10 13.84 5.39 -13.46
C VAL A 10 14.03 6.87 -13.23
N THR A 11 13.02 7.64 -13.52
CA THR A 11 13.17 9.07 -13.47
C THR A 11 12.72 9.67 -12.18
N ASN A 12 12.07 8.91 -11.35
CA ASN A 12 11.47 9.46 -10.17
C ASN A 12 12.29 9.15 -8.95
N LYS A 13 12.84 10.15 -8.36
CA LYS A 13 13.62 9.96 -7.17
C LYS A 13 12.85 10.09 -5.90
N THR A 14 11.63 10.52 -5.99
CA THR A 14 10.80 10.65 -4.81
C THR A 14 10.04 9.38 -4.61
N LYS A 15 9.14 9.39 -3.67
CA LYS A 15 8.36 8.21 -3.42
C LYS A 15 7.52 7.88 -4.62
N PHE A 16 7.29 6.62 -4.77
CA PHE A 16 6.62 6.08 -5.91
C PHE A 16 5.50 5.18 -5.38
N MET A 17 4.28 5.45 -5.80
CA MET A 17 3.13 4.76 -5.24
C MET A 17 2.21 4.27 -6.34
N PRO A 18 2.59 3.20 -7.04
CA PRO A 18 1.68 2.65 -8.02
C PRO A 18 0.53 1.90 -7.36
N GLU A 19 -0.62 2.00 -7.96
CA GLU A 19 -1.75 1.19 -7.52
C GLU A 19 -1.47 -0.25 -7.93
N ILE A 20 -1.50 -1.17 -6.98
CA ILE A 20 -1.17 -2.55 -7.28
C ILE A 20 -2.36 -3.49 -7.12
N CYS A 21 -3.42 -3.06 -6.46
CA CYS A 21 -4.57 -3.92 -6.29
C CYS A 21 -5.78 -3.09 -5.89
N ARG A 22 -6.96 -3.61 -6.18
CA ARG A 22 -8.19 -2.92 -5.84
C ARG A 22 -9.26 -3.97 -5.62
N PHE A 23 -9.91 -3.94 -4.47
CA PHE A 23 -10.96 -4.89 -4.16
C PHE A 23 -11.85 -4.35 -3.05
N PHE A 24 -13.12 -4.67 -3.10
CA PHE A 24 -14.10 -4.27 -2.08
C PHE A 24 -14.07 -2.76 -1.79
N GLY A 25 -13.79 -1.95 -2.81
CA GLY A 25 -13.70 -0.51 -2.59
C GLY A 25 -12.40 -0.06 -1.97
N ILE A 26 -11.49 -0.96 -1.71
CA ILE A 26 -10.18 -0.67 -1.17
C ILE A 26 -9.19 -0.59 -2.33
N ILE A 27 -8.42 0.48 -2.37
CA ILE A 27 -7.38 0.64 -3.39
C ILE A 27 -6.04 0.59 -2.69
N ILE A 28 -5.20 -0.31 -3.11
CA ILE A 28 -3.91 -0.54 -2.47
C ILE A 28 -2.79 -0.05 -3.35
N PHE A 29 -1.89 0.72 -2.74
CA PHE A 29 -0.71 1.25 -3.39
C PHE A 29 0.52 0.74 -2.67
N LEU A 30 1.59 0.56 -3.39
CA LEU A 30 2.85 0.20 -2.79
C LEU A 30 3.66 1.48 -2.59
N TYR A 31 4.02 1.75 -1.36
CA TYR A 31 4.81 2.90 -1.01
C TYR A 31 6.21 2.45 -0.61
N TRP A 32 7.21 3.03 -1.24
CA TRP A 32 8.56 2.51 -1.13
C TRP A 32 9.55 3.66 -1.22
N LYS A 33 10.46 3.70 -0.28
CA LYS A 33 11.59 4.60 -0.31
C LYS A 33 12.85 3.79 -0.11
N ASP A 34 13.96 4.37 -0.52
CA ASP A 34 15.21 3.64 -0.57
C ASP A 34 15.61 3.02 0.76
N HIS A 35 15.48 3.76 1.82
CA HIS A 35 16.02 3.29 3.10
C HIS A 35 14.95 2.85 4.07
N ASN A 36 13.74 2.80 3.64
CA ASN A 36 12.64 2.43 4.51
C ASN A 36 12.07 1.09 4.11
N PRO A 37 11.55 0.35 5.08
CA PRO A 37 10.84 -0.87 4.73
C PRO A 37 9.63 -0.55 3.87
N PRO A 38 9.19 -1.46 3.05
CA PRO A 38 8.02 -1.21 2.23
C PRO A 38 6.76 -1.04 3.06
N HIS A 39 5.91 -0.17 2.59
CA HIS A 39 4.62 0.08 3.22
C HIS A 39 3.54 -0.11 2.19
N ILE A 40 2.40 -0.61 2.63
CA ILE A 40 1.21 -0.63 1.83
C ILE A 40 0.39 0.58 2.23
N HIS A 41 0.06 1.40 1.27
CA HIS A 41 -0.82 2.54 1.49
C HIS A 41 -2.15 2.21 0.85
N PHE A 42 -3.24 2.40 1.55
CA PHE A 42 -4.53 2.09 0.95
C PHE A 42 -5.53 3.18 1.25
N THR A 43 -6.52 3.28 0.39
CA THR A 43 -7.65 4.17 0.58
C THR A 43 -8.93 3.38 0.56
N TYR A 44 -9.91 3.87 1.28
CA TYR A 44 -11.24 3.30 1.29
C TYR A 44 -12.21 4.45 1.51
N GLY A 45 -12.89 4.87 0.44
CA GLY A 45 -13.69 6.07 0.53
C GLY A 45 -12.82 7.25 0.90
N ASP A 46 -13.17 7.91 1.99
CA ASP A 46 -12.40 9.06 2.48
C ASP A 46 -11.29 8.68 3.44
N TYR A 47 -11.13 7.41 3.73
CA TYR A 47 -10.10 6.96 4.65
C TYR A 47 -8.79 6.75 3.93
N GLU A 48 -7.71 7.10 4.59
CA GLU A 48 -6.37 6.80 4.10
C GLU A 48 -5.56 6.20 5.22
N CYS A 49 -4.79 5.18 4.89
CA CYS A 49 -4.08 4.46 5.91
C CYS A 49 -2.87 3.79 5.29
N SER A 50 -1.86 3.52 6.10
CA SER A 50 -0.73 2.74 5.63
C SER A 50 -0.38 1.68 6.65
N ILE A 51 0.19 0.59 6.17
CA ILE A 51 0.58 -0.53 7.02
C ILE A 51 1.97 -0.95 6.62
N SER A 52 2.87 -1.01 7.58
CA SER A 52 4.20 -1.52 7.34
C SER A 52 4.11 -3.01 7.05
N VAL A 53 4.75 -3.46 5.99
CA VAL A 53 4.65 -4.85 5.59
C VAL A 53 5.35 -5.76 6.60
N LEU A 54 6.44 -5.30 7.19
CA LEU A 54 7.22 -6.16 8.06
C LEU A 54 6.62 -6.28 9.45
N ASP A 55 6.30 -5.18 10.07
CA ASP A 55 5.84 -5.23 11.46
C ASP A 55 4.37 -4.91 11.61
N ARG A 56 3.68 -4.63 10.51
CA ARG A 56 2.24 -4.42 10.49
C ARG A 56 1.77 -3.25 11.34
N ILE A 57 2.63 -2.27 11.48
CA ILE A 57 2.24 -1.06 12.18
C ILE A 57 1.31 -0.25 11.28
N VAL A 58 0.17 0.13 11.83
CA VAL A 58 -0.86 0.86 11.09
C VAL A 58 -0.73 2.33 11.39
N ASP A 59 -0.70 3.14 10.34
CA ASP A 59 -0.61 4.58 10.47
C ASP A 59 -1.74 5.19 9.67
N GLY A 60 -2.59 5.95 10.32
CA GLY A 60 -3.77 6.51 9.69
C GLY A 60 -5.03 5.90 10.27
N ARG A 61 -6.12 6.04 9.53
CA ARG A 61 -7.42 5.60 10.02
C ARG A 61 -8.19 4.88 8.94
N ALA A 62 -8.85 3.83 9.36
CA ALA A 62 -9.78 3.10 8.50
C ALA A 62 -10.63 2.23 9.40
N PRO A 63 -11.81 1.78 8.94
CA PRO A 63 -12.59 0.85 9.74
C PRO A 63 -11.82 -0.43 10.00
N ALA A 64 -12.06 -1.02 11.16
CA ALA A 64 -11.32 -2.21 11.57
C ALA A 64 -11.44 -3.34 10.57
N LYS A 65 -12.62 -3.54 10.00
CA LYS A 65 -12.79 -4.63 9.05
C LYS A 65 -12.03 -4.37 7.75
N VAL A 66 -11.84 -3.11 7.39
CA VAL A 66 -11.06 -2.80 6.20
C VAL A 66 -9.59 -3.11 6.47
N ILE A 67 -9.10 -2.72 7.64
CA ILE A 67 -7.73 -3.03 8.01
C ILE A 67 -7.51 -4.53 8.03
N ALA A 68 -8.47 -5.29 8.53
CA ALA A 68 -8.35 -6.74 8.55
C ALA A 68 -8.25 -7.31 7.14
N LYS A 69 -9.05 -6.77 6.22
CA LYS A 69 -8.99 -7.26 4.85
C LYS A 69 -7.66 -6.96 4.18
N VAL A 70 -7.10 -5.79 4.45
CA VAL A 70 -5.82 -5.44 3.88
C VAL A 70 -4.73 -6.34 4.48
N ASN A 71 -4.80 -6.63 5.77
CA ASN A 71 -3.84 -7.54 6.36
C ASN A 71 -3.94 -8.93 5.78
N GLU A 72 -5.15 -9.42 5.51
CA GLU A 72 -5.31 -10.69 4.82
C GLU A 72 -4.65 -10.67 3.45
N TRP A 73 -4.83 -9.56 2.75
CA TRP A 73 -4.24 -9.42 1.44
C TRP A 73 -2.71 -9.45 1.51
N ILE A 74 -2.15 -8.78 2.50
CA ILE A 74 -0.68 -8.78 2.66
C ILE A 74 -0.18 -10.18 2.93
N ASN A 75 -0.96 -10.98 3.62
CA ASN A 75 -0.52 -12.33 3.98
C ASN A 75 -0.60 -13.34 2.83
N LEU A 76 -1.13 -12.95 1.71
CA LEU A 76 -1.16 -13.87 0.58
C LEU A 76 0.25 -14.02 -0.05
#